data_e2e346475de2faf60137c2391bd5b54a
#
_entry.id   e2e346475de2faf60137c2391bd5b54a
#
_cell.length_a   1.000
_cell.length_b   1.000
_cell.length_c   1.000
_cell.angle_alpha   90.00
_cell.angle_beta   90.00
_cell.angle_gamma   90.00
#
_symmetry.space_group_name_H-M   'P 1'
#
loop_
_entity.id
_entity.type
_entity.pdbx_description
1 polymer ?
#
loop_
_entity_poly.entity_id
_entity_poly.type
_entity_poly.pdbx_seq_one_letter_code
_entity_poly.pdbx_strand_id
1 'polypeptide(L)'
;MKLPILARLAGYRVEHATGRARQLPINLTVSVTYSCPSRCATCDIWQKKVDDMSVDEYAKTFRTLEKVPIWVTISGGDQFVRKDLDQIVRLIRQEIEPQIINIPMNGVITERIFALLPKIAEYSRGSQLVLNLSVDEIGEKHDEIRGADRNWEKLLLVRDLIRDLKKTYDHIVMGVHTVVSKLNVHRIPEIEKEARRVFQPDSFISEIAENRVELKTMEKDITPEIADYRTVVRHLQEGIRQNRSRMPVARLVESLRLEYYDLAARIVEERRQIIDCYAGWASSHLAPDGHVWGCCIRAESLGNVRDHDYDFKKIWLGETADAFRASVKNKECACPLANASYTNLLLDAPSLAKVAANMAGLDEVLK
;
A
#
# COMPACT_ATOMS: atom_id res chain seq x y z
N MET A 1 -1.32 -6.07 26.73
CA MET A 1 -0.28 -6.99 26.21
C MET A 1 -0.62 -7.33 24.76
N LYS A 2 0.24 -6.90 23.80
CA LYS A 2 -0.01 -7.20 22.37
C LYS A 2 0.07 -8.72 22.17
N LEU A 3 -0.97 -9.34 21.61
CA LEU A 3 -0.91 -10.74 21.20
C LEU A 3 0.25 -10.93 20.20
N PRO A 4 1.02 -12.02 20.27
CA PRO A 4 2.01 -12.33 19.26
C PRO A 4 1.37 -12.33 17.86
N ILE A 5 2.08 -11.81 16.86
CA ILE A 5 1.58 -11.70 15.48
C ILE A 5 1.02 -13.04 14.98
N LEU A 6 1.70 -14.14 15.26
CA LEU A 6 1.25 -15.49 14.85
C LEU A 6 -0.12 -15.86 15.43
N ALA A 7 -0.40 -15.50 16.68
CA ALA A 7 -1.71 -15.74 17.29
C ALA A 7 -2.82 -14.92 16.62
N ARG A 8 -2.51 -13.68 16.21
CA ARG A 8 -3.44 -12.85 15.45
C ARG A 8 -3.73 -13.42 14.07
N LEU A 9 -2.70 -13.86 13.34
CA LEU A 9 -2.87 -14.47 12.02
C LEU A 9 -3.75 -15.74 12.12
N ALA A 10 -3.54 -16.58 13.14
CA ALA A 10 -4.41 -17.73 13.40
C ALA A 10 -5.84 -17.28 13.70
N GLY A 11 -6.03 -16.22 14.50
CA GLY A 11 -7.33 -15.63 14.80
C GLY A 11 -8.08 -15.19 13.54
N TYR A 12 -7.46 -14.45 12.63
CA TYR A 12 -8.10 -14.02 11.37
C TYR A 12 -8.54 -15.21 10.49
N ARG A 13 -7.76 -16.30 10.45
CA ARG A 13 -8.17 -17.52 9.73
C ARG A 13 -9.43 -18.12 10.33
N VAL A 14 -9.50 -18.22 11.65
CA VAL A 14 -10.69 -18.72 12.36
C VAL A 14 -11.90 -17.81 12.12
N GLU A 15 -11.70 -16.50 12.23
CA GLU A 15 -12.76 -15.52 12.00
C GLU A 15 -13.30 -15.59 10.57
N HIS A 16 -12.41 -15.63 9.57
CA HIS A 16 -12.79 -15.80 8.16
C HIS A 16 -13.54 -17.12 7.95
N ALA A 17 -13.06 -18.23 8.50
CA ALA A 17 -13.72 -19.54 8.37
C ALA A 17 -15.12 -19.54 9.01
N THR A 18 -15.27 -18.94 10.20
CA THR A 18 -16.54 -18.89 10.94
C THR A 18 -17.49 -17.79 10.46
N GLY A 19 -16.99 -16.79 9.72
CA GLY A 19 -17.78 -15.62 9.28
C GLY A 19 -18.01 -14.58 10.38
N ARG A 20 -17.24 -14.62 11.50
CA ARG A 20 -17.44 -13.73 12.66
C ARG A 20 -16.16 -12.98 12.99
N ALA A 21 -16.11 -11.68 12.68
CA ALA A 21 -14.99 -10.83 13.04
C ALA A 21 -15.02 -10.46 14.53
N ARG A 22 -13.83 -10.45 15.14
CA ARG A 22 -13.60 -10.04 16.54
C ARG A 22 -12.38 -9.14 16.67
N GLN A 23 -11.45 -9.24 15.73
CA GLN A 23 -10.19 -8.49 15.73
C GLN A 23 -10.29 -7.24 14.87
N LEU A 24 -9.60 -6.18 15.27
CA LEU A 24 -9.35 -5.00 14.45
C LEU A 24 -8.30 -5.32 13.37
N PRO A 25 -8.24 -4.58 12.25
CA PRO A 25 -7.33 -4.89 11.14
C PRO A 25 -5.86 -4.70 11.53
N ILE A 26 -4.98 -5.58 11.03
CA ILE A 26 -3.52 -5.44 11.19
C ILE A 26 -2.89 -4.55 10.14
N ASN A 27 -3.56 -4.36 9.01
CA ASN A 27 -3.14 -3.48 7.91
C ASN A 27 -4.20 -2.40 7.72
N LEU A 28 -3.80 -1.14 7.90
CA LEU A 28 -4.68 0.02 7.78
C LEU A 28 -4.13 0.99 6.75
N THR A 29 -4.93 1.30 5.74
CA THR A 29 -4.70 2.46 4.87
C THR A 29 -5.47 3.65 5.40
N VAL A 30 -4.82 4.80 5.50
CA VAL A 30 -5.42 6.07 5.90
C VAL A 30 -5.24 7.05 4.76
N SER A 31 -6.29 7.31 3.99
CA SER A 31 -6.30 8.41 3.03
C SER A 31 -6.57 9.71 3.78
N VAL A 32 -5.62 10.64 3.72
CA VAL A 32 -5.71 11.87 4.52
C VAL A 32 -6.32 13.05 3.77
N THR A 33 -6.38 12.98 2.44
CA THR A 33 -7.05 13.94 1.54
C THR A 33 -7.20 13.33 0.16
N TYR A 34 -8.17 13.79 -0.64
CA TYR A 34 -8.24 13.47 -2.07
C TYR A 34 -7.66 14.58 -2.96
N SER A 35 -7.32 15.73 -2.38
CA SER A 35 -6.64 16.79 -3.13
C SER A 35 -5.30 16.32 -3.66
N CYS A 36 -5.04 16.54 -4.94
CA CYS A 36 -3.79 16.18 -5.60
C CYS A 36 -3.48 17.20 -6.69
N PRO A 37 -2.24 17.72 -6.78
CA PRO A 37 -1.83 18.58 -7.87
C PRO A 37 -1.53 17.82 -9.17
N SER A 38 -1.27 16.51 -9.10
CA SER A 38 -1.01 15.66 -10.27
C SER A 38 -2.29 15.32 -11.03
N ARG A 39 -2.14 15.06 -12.33
CA ARG A 39 -3.21 14.62 -13.23
C ARG A 39 -2.79 13.33 -13.93
N CYS A 40 -2.43 12.33 -13.11
CA CYS A 40 -1.90 11.07 -13.61
C CYS A 40 -2.88 10.40 -14.57
N ALA A 41 -2.37 9.86 -15.67
CA ALA A 41 -3.17 9.14 -16.65
C ALA A 41 -3.91 7.92 -16.04
N THR A 42 -3.35 7.36 -14.97
CA THR A 42 -3.88 6.18 -14.27
C THR A 42 -4.71 6.51 -13.01
N CYS A 43 -5.06 7.80 -12.77
CA CYS A 43 -5.74 8.19 -11.53
C CYS A 43 -6.53 9.48 -11.68
N ASP A 44 -7.78 9.50 -11.23
CA ASP A 44 -8.67 10.67 -11.22
C ASP A 44 -9.15 11.04 -9.81
N ILE A 45 -8.45 10.60 -8.77
CA ILE A 45 -8.80 10.85 -7.37
C ILE A 45 -8.97 12.34 -7.06
N TRP A 46 -8.20 13.19 -7.72
CA TRP A 46 -8.21 14.65 -7.60
C TRP A 46 -9.57 15.30 -7.93
N GLN A 47 -10.44 14.58 -8.63
CA GLN A 47 -11.80 15.05 -8.93
C GLN A 47 -12.75 14.92 -7.73
N LYS A 48 -12.38 14.13 -6.71
CA LYS A 48 -13.17 13.98 -5.49
C LYS A 48 -12.97 15.19 -4.59
N LYS A 49 -14.06 15.71 -4.08
CA LYS A 49 -14.06 16.78 -3.06
C LYS A 49 -14.82 16.27 -1.86
N VAL A 50 -14.17 16.24 -0.73
CA VAL A 50 -14.73 15.81 0.55
C VAL A 50 -14.29 16.77 1.65
N ASP A 51 -14.93 16.70 2.81
CA ASP A 51 -14.55 17.41 4.01
C ASP A 51 -13.54 16.54 4.79
N ASP A 52 -12.24 16.85 4.62
CA ASP A 52 -11.15 16.08 5.22
C ASP A 52 -11.22 16.14 6.76
N MET A 53 -11.00 15.01 7.42
CA MET A 53 -10.92 14.92 8.87
C MET A 53 -9.83 15.85 9.43
N SER A 54 -10.14 16.52 10.53
CA SER A 54 -9.19 17.30 11.31
C SER A 54 -8.22 16.39 12.10
N VAL A 55 -7.13 16.97 12.59
CA VAL A 55 -6.17 16.26 13.47
C VAL A 55 -6.84 15.71 14.73
N ASP A 56 -7.80 16.46 15.31
CA ASP A 56 -8.55 16.02 16.51
C ASP A 56 -9.47 14.83 16.21
N GLU A 57 -10.10 14.80 15.04
CA GLU A 57 -10.92 13.67 14.61
C GLU A 57 -10.06 12.41 14.39
N TYR A 58 -8.87 12.54 13.78
CA TYR A 58 -7.91 11.45 13.70
C TYR A 58 -7.47 10.97 15.09
N ALA A 59 -7.18 11.89 16.02
CA ALA A 59 -6.78 11.52 17.37
C ALA A 59 -7.85 10.67 18.09
N LYS A 60 -9.12 11.07 17.98
CA LYS A 60 -10.25 10.32 18.54
C LYS A 60 -10.36 8.93 17.91
N THR A 61 -10.30 8.86 16.58
CA THR A 61 -10.45 7.61 15.82
C THR A 61 -9.30 6.65 16.08
N PHE A 62 -8.04 7.12 16.06
CA PHE A 62 -6.88 6.24 16.25
C PHE A 62 -6.79 5.59 17.63
N ARG A 63 -7.29 6.24 18.68
CA ARG A 63 -7.38 5.65 20.02
C ARG A 63 -8.23 4.39 20.06
N THR A 64 -9.26 4.30 19.21
CA THR A 64 -10.16 3.15 19.17
C THR A 64 -9.60 1.94 18.41
N LEU A 65 -8.44 2.10 17.76
CA LEU A 65 -7.72 1.03 17.07
C LEU A 65 -6.89 0.14 18.01
N GLU A 66 -6.80 0.48 19.30
CA GLU A 66 -6.22 -0.36 20.37
C GLU A 66 -4.77 -0.82 20.05
N LYS A 67 -4.01 -0.05 19.28
CA LYS A 67 -2.65 -0.38 18.84
C LYS A 67 -2.56 -1.74 18.09
N VAL A 68 -3.63 -2.10 17.38
CA VAL A 68 -3.71 -3.38 16.64
C VAL A 68 -3.01 -3.29 15.29
N PRO A 69 -3.17 -2.22 14.47
CA PRO A 69 -2.49 -2.15 13.18
C PRO A 69 -0.96 -2.20 13.33
N ILE A 70 -0.34 -3.10 12.60
CA ILE A 70 1.13 -3.24 12.53
C ILE A 70 1.72 -2.54 11.32
N TRP A 71 0.90 -2.34 10.30
CA TRP A 71 1.23 -1.63 9.06
C TRP A 71 0.19 -0.54 8.83
N VAL A 72 0.65 0.70 8.72
CA VAL A 72 -0.18 1.85 8.37
C VAL A 72 0.37 2.48 7.10
N THR A 73 -0.47 2.55 6.05
CA THR A 73 -0.15 3.29 4.82
C THR A 73 -0.90 4.62 4.86
N ILE A 74 -0.18 5.72 4.76
CA ILE A 74 -0.77 7.05 4.61
C ILE A 74 -0.91 7.32 3.12
N SER A 75 -2.15 7.45 2.66
CA SER A 75 -2.52 7.51 1.24
C SER A 75 -3.46 8.69 0.94
N GLY A 76 -4.10 8.65 -0.21
CA GLY A 76 -5.06 9.63 -0.68
C GLY A 76 -4.69 10.18 -2.06
N GLY A 77 -4.88 11.48 -2.26
CA GLY A 77 -4.34 12.21 -3.40
C GLY A 77 -2.84 12.43 -3.24
N ASP A 78 -2.46 13.66 -2.85
CA ASP A 78 -1.08 13.93 -2.39
C ASP A 78 -1.14 14.32 -0.91
N GLN A 79 -0.57 13.48 -0.07
CA GLN A 79 -0.60 13.67 1.39
C GLN A 79 0.06 14.99 1.81
N PHE A 80 1.05 15.46 1.05
CA PHE A 80 1.75 16.70 1.31
C PHE A 80 0.94 17.96 0.93
N VAL A 81 -0.27 17.84 0.39
CA VAL A 81 -1.24 18.94 0.33
C VAL A 81 -1.62 19.40 1.74
N ARG A 82 -1.66 18.48 2.70
CA ARG A 82 -1.95 18.80 4.11
C ARG A 82 -0.76 19.46 4.78
N LYS A 83 -1.02 20.57 5.45
CA LYS A 83 0.00 21.32 6.21
C LYS A 83 0.32 20.67 7.57
N ASP A 84 -0.59 19.81 8.03
CA ASP A 84 -0.60 19.14 9.33
C ASP A 84 -0.30 17.63 9.24
N LEU A 85 0.26 17.18 8.09
CA LEU A 85 0.60 15.77 7.87
C LEU A 85 1.56 15.23 8.94
N ASP A 86 2.53 16.04 9.37
CA ASP A 86 3.47 15.66 10.44
C ASP A 86 2.76 15.38 11.77
N GLN A 87 1.68 16.12 12.09
CA GLN A 87 0.87 15.88 13.29
C GLN A 87 0.07 14.58 13.17
N ILE A 88 -0.47 14.27 11.97
CA ILE A 88 -1.16 12.99 11.74
C ILE A 88 -0.18 11.82 11.91
N VAL A 89 1.04 11.91 11.36
CA VAL A 89 2.08 10.88 11.55
C VAL A 89 2.44 10.73 13.02
N ARG A 90 2.57 11.83 13.75
CA ARG A 90 2.80 11.82 15.20
C ARG A 90 1.69 11.08 15.94
N LEU A 91 0.42 11.34 15.61
CA LEU A 91 -0.73 10.64 16.20
C LEU A 91 -0.72 9.15 15.88
N ILE A 92 -0.44 8.75 14.63
CA ILE A 92 -0.29 7.35 14.24
C ILE A 92 0.75 6.67 15.13
N ARG A 93 1.89 7.33 15.34
CA ARG A 93 2.95 6.77 16.19
C ARG A 93 2.56 6.69 17.65
N GLN A 94 1.83 7.67 18.17
CA GLN A 94 1.42 7.74 19.58
C GLN A 94 0.25 6.79 19.92
N GLU A 95 -0.78 6.77 19.08
CA GLU A 95 -2.04 6.08 19.36
C GLU A 95 -2.09 4.65 18.81
N ILE A 96 -1.41 4.38 17.67
CA ILE A 96 -1.42 3.06 17.01
C ILE A 96 -0.11 2.29 17.27
N GLU A 97 1.04 2.96 17.33
CA GLU A 97 2.37 2.35 17.46
C GLU A 97 2.63 1.24 16.42
N PRO A 98 2.45 1.49 15.11
CA PRO A 98 2.66 0.47 14.11
C PRO A 98 4.15 0.13 13.99
N GLN A 99 4.47 -1.06 13.46
CA GLN A 99 5.84 -1.43 13.12
C GLN A 99 6.30 -0.72 11.85
N ILE A 100 5.39 -0.47 10.91
CA ILE A 100 5.67 0.15 9.61
C ILE A 100 4.70 1.30 9.37
N ILE A 101 5.25 2.46 9.01
CA ILE A 101 4.53 3.60 8.43
C ILE A 101 5.01 3.74 7.00
N ASN A 102 4.10 3.58 6.04
CA ASN A 102 4.39 3.67 4.62
C ASN A 102 3.76 4.93 4.01
N ILE A 103 4.55 5.72 3.29
CA ILE A 103 4.10 6.95 2.62
C ILE A 103 4.52 6.89 1.15
N PRO A 104 3.58 6.62 0.22
CA PRO A 104 3.82 6.84 -1.20
C PRO A 104 4.01 8.33 -1.47
N MET A 105 5.00 8.70 -2.28
CA MET A 105 5.37 10.10 -2.53
C MET A 105 5.44 10.39 -4.02
N ASN A 106 4.62 11.33 -4.49
CA ASN A 106 4.66 11.78 -5.88
C ASN A 106 5.74 12.87 -6.14
N GLY A 107 6.25 13.51 -5.09
CA GLY A 107 7.32 14.51 -5.18
C GLY A 107 6.90 15.90 -5.67
N VAL A 108 5.62 16.15 -5.98
CA VAL A 108 5.19 17.37 -6.68
C VAL A 108 5.29 18.62 -5.80
N ILE A 109 4.88 18.54 -4.53
CA ILE A 109 4.90 19.68 -3.59
C ILE A 109 6.22 19.69 -2.81
N THR A 110 7.32 19.86 -3.53
CA THR A 110 8.69 19.75 -3.01
C THR A 110 8.94 20.62 -1.78
N GLU A 111 8.52 21.88 -1.81
CA GLU A 111 8.70 22.81 -0.68
C GLU A 111 8.09 22.30 0.61
N ARG A 112 6.89 21.72 0.54
CA ARG A 112 6.20 21.15 1.71
C ARG A 112 6.82 19.84 2.16
N ILE A 113 7.28 19.04 1.22
CA ILE A 113 8.04 17.81 1.53
C ILE A 113 9.28 18.18 2.33
N PHE A 114 10.05 19.17 1.90
CA PHE A 114 11.24 19.65 2.60
C PHE A 114 10.94 20.19 4.01
N ALA A 115 9.78 20.85 4.18
CA ALA A 115 9.36 21.40 5.48
C ALA A 115 8.87 20.32 6.46
N LEU A 116 8.17 19.28 5.98
CA LEU A 116 7.49 18.30 6.83
C LEU A 116 8.27 17.01 7.01
N LEU A 117 9.00 16.53 5.99
CA LEU A 117 9.64 15.22 6.03
C LEU A 117 10.66 15.05 7.16
N PRO A 118 11.48 16.07 7.54
CA PRO A 118 12.36 15.97 8.71
C PRO A 118 11.59 15.74 10.03
N LYS A 119 10.44 16.40 10.19
CA LYS A 119 9.58 16.22 11.36
C LYS A 119 8.91 14.82 11.37
N ILE A 120 8.45 14.39 10.18
CA ILE A 120 7.88 13.06 10.00
C ILE A 120 8.91 11.98 10.35
N ALA A 121 10.17 12.14 9.92
CA ALA A 121 11.25 11.24 10.27
C ALA A 121 11.48 11.18 11.80
N GLU A 122 11.47 12.32 12.48
CA GLU A 122 11.60 12.36 13.93
C GLU A 122 10.42 11.71 14.65
N TYR A 123 9.18 12.04 14.25
CA TYR A 123 7.96 11.52 14.89
C TYR A 123 7.74 10.02 14.65
N SER A 124 8.27 9.47 13.57
CA SER A 124 8.15 8.04 13.24
C SER A 124 9.15 7.13 13.95
N ARG A 125 10.05 7.65 14.80
CA ARG A 125 10.99 6.84 15.58
C ARG A 125 10.27 5.70 16.34
N GLY A 126 10.83 4.50 16.24
CA GLY A 126 10.22 3.28 16.78
C GLY A 126 9.26 2.56 15.82
N SER A 127 9.06 3.11 14.60
CA SER A 127 8.48 2.44 13.44
C SER A 127 9.48 2.48 12.30
N GLN A 128 9.44 1.53 11.38
CA GLN A 128 10.13 1.67 10.10
C GLN A 128 9.34 2.65 9.23
N LEU A 129 9.97 3.73 8.79
CA LEU A 129 9.39 4.71 7.86
C LEU A 129 9.77 4.35 6.43
N VAL A 130 8.80 3.87 5.67
CA VAL A 130 8.97 3.51 4.26
C VAL A 130 8.48 4.65 3.37
N LEU A 131 9.38 5.25 2.62
CA LEU A 131 9.11 6.35 1.70
C LEU A 131 9.23 5.83 0.27
N ASN A 132 8.09 5.62 -0.38
CA ASN A 132 8.04 5.05 -1.74
C ASN A 132 7.89 6.17 -2.78
N LEU A 133 8.96 6.49 -3.50
CA LEU A 133 8.93 7.44 -4.61
C LEU A 133 8.17 6.82 -5.80
N SER A 134 7.14 7.51 -6.27
CA SER A 134 6.33 7.04 -7.40
C SER A 134 7.01 7.35 -8.72
N VAL A 135 7.54 6.35 -9.40
CA VAL A 135 8.29 6.47 -10.66
C VAL A 135 7.64 5.55 -11.71
N ASP A 136 6.93 6.13 -12.68
CA ASP A 136 6.21 5.35 -13.70
C ASP A 136 6.88 5.36 -15.08
N GLU A 137 7.84 6.25 -15.32
CA GLU A 137 8.69 6.35 -16.52
C GLU A 137 9.94 7.20 -16.21
N ILE A 138 10.72 7.53 -17.21
CA ILE A 138 11.99 8.27 -17.13
C ILE A 138 11.83 9.66 -17.74
N GLY A 139 12.33 10.69 -17.04
CA GLY A 139 12.39 12.07 -17.53
C GLY A 139 11.02 12.65 -17.92
N GLU A 140 10.93 13.31 -19.07
CA GLU A 140 9.72 13.97 -19.55
C GLU A 140 8.54 13.01 -19.72
N LYS A 141 8.77 11.76 -20.12
CA LYS A 141 7.71 10.75 -20.21
C LYS A 141 7.09 10.43 -18.85
N HIS A 142 7.89 10.47 -17.78
CA HIS A 142 7.36 10.37 -16.43
C HIS A 142 6.43 11.53 -16.12
N ASP A 143 6.84 12.76 -16.45
CA ASP A 143 6.05 13.97 -16.22
C ASP A 143 4.72 13.92 -16.96
N GLU A 144 4.71 13.42 -18.22
CA GLU A 144 3.50 13.19 -19.02
C GLU A 144 2.54 12.21 -18.34
N ILE A 145 3.02 11.02 -17.93
CA ILE A 145 2.19 10.01 -17.26
C ILE A 145 1.64 10.53 -15.94
N ARG A 146 2.44 11.26 -15.17
CA ARG A 146 2.06 11.84 -13.88
C ARG A 146 1.22 13.11 -14.01
N GLY A 147 1.17 13.72 -15.21
CA GLY A 147 0.48 14.99 -15.45
C GLY A 147 0.96 16.08 -14.50
N ALA A 148 2.28 16.21 -14.37
CA ALA A 148 2.91 17.13 -13.42
C ALA A 148 4.27 17.61 -13.96
N ASP A 149 4.37 18.90 -14.29
CA ASP A 149 5.54 19.49 -14.89
C ASP A 149 6.81 19.32 -14.02
N ARG A 150 7.90 18.88 -14.67
CA ARG A 150 9.22 18.69 -14.05
C ARG A 150 9.17 17.77 -12.82
N ASN A 151 8.24 16.82 -12.80
CA ASN A 151 8.08 15.92 -11.66
C ASN A 151 9.30 15.01 -11.47
N TRP A 152 9.90 14.55 -12.57
CA TRP A 152 11.15 13.79 -12.51
C TRP A 152 12.26 14.52 -11.77
N GLU A 153 12.51 15.78 -12.10
CA GLU A 153 13.51 16.60 -11.43
C GLU A 153 13.17 16.81 -9.95
N LYS A 154 11.91 17.06 -9.63
CA LYS A 154 11.43 17.21 -8.25
C LYS A 154 11.66 15.94 -7.44
N LEU A 155 11.42 14.75 -8.03
CA LEU A 155 11.71 13.48 -7.37
C LEU A 155 13.20 13.30 -7.07
N LEU A 156 14.11 13.81 -7.93
CA LEU A 156 15.54 13.79 -7.65
C LEU A 156 15.89 14.62 -6.43
N LEU A 157 15.28 15.79 -6.26
CA LEU A 157 15.48 16.62 -5.07
C LEU A 157 14.95 15.93 -3.80
N VAL A 158 13.78 15.29 -3.90
CA VAL A 158 13.20 14.53 -2.77
C VAL A 158 14.07 13.31 -2.41
N ARG A 159 14.60 12.60 -3.40
CA ARG A 159 15.60 11.53 -3.20
C ARG A 159 16.79 12.02 -2.37
N ASP A 160 17.35 13.16 -2.75
CA ASP A 160 18.54 13.71 -2.07
C ASP A 160 18.21 14.09 -0.62
N LEU A 161 17.06 14.70 -0.37
CA LEU A 161 16.58 14.94 1.00
C LEU A 161 16.45 13.63 1.80
N ILE A 162 15.84 12.58 1.23
CA ILE A 162 15.70 11.30 1.93
C ILE A 162 17.07 10.69 2.24
N ARG A 163 18.02 10.77 1.30
CA ARG A 163 19.40 10.31 1.53
C ARG A 163 20.09 11.04 2.67
N ASP A 164 19.88 12.35 2.76
CA ASP A 164 20.43 13.14 3.86
C ASP A 164 19.78 12.77 5.20
N LEU A 165 18.47 12.60 5.22
CA LEU A 165 17.76 12.15 6.43
C LEU A 165 18.21 10.74 6.87
N LYS A 166 18.47 9.82 5.95
CA LYS A 166 18.99 8.48 6.26
C LYS A 166 20.35 8.48 6.97
N LYS A 167 21.13 9.55 6.87
CA LYS A 167 22.39 9.68 7.64
C LYS A 167 22.14 9.86 9.14
N THR A 168 20.97 10.39 9.51
CA THR A 168 20.57 10.65 10.91
C THR A 168 19.54 9.65 11.43
N TYR A 169 18.71 9.10 10.54
CA TYR A 169 17.57 8.25 10.86
C TYR A 169 17.71 6.89 10.18
N ASP A 170 18.15 5.89 10.92
CA ASP A 170 18.40 4.51 10.45
C ASP A 170 17.12 3.71 10.15
N HIS A 171 15.98 4.17 10.67
CA HIS A 171 14.67 3.56 10.46
C HIS A 171 14.00 3.96 9.13
N ILE A 172 14.62 4.82 8.30
CA ILE A 172 14.10 5.22 6.99
C ILE A 172 14.50 4.21 5.93
N VAL A 173 13.50 3.77 5.16
CA VAL A 173 13.66 2.97 3.94
C VAL A 173 13.16 3.78 2.75
N MET A 174 13.99 3.95 1.75
CA MET A 174 13.63 4.60 0.49
C MET A 174 13.29 3.55 -0.57
N GLY A 175 12.03 3.48 -0.96
CA GLY A 175 11.58 2.63 -2.08
C GLY A 175 11.35 3.44 -3.36
N VAL A 176 11.36 2.74 -4.48
CA VAL A 176 10.75 3.19 -5.73
C VAL A 176 9.55 2.30 -6.00
N HIS A 177 8.42 2.92 -6.31
CA HIS A 177 7.17 2.23 -6.65
C HIS A 177 6.73 2.62 -8.05
N THR A 178 6.51 1.62 -8.91
CA THR A 178 6.09 1.78 -10.31
C THR A 178 4.74 1.10 -10.53
N VAL A 179 3.78 1.83 -11.09
CA VAL A 179 2.51 1.27 -11.54
C VAL A 179 2.67 0.81 -12.99
N VAL A 180 2.58 -0.50 -13.23
CA VAL A 180 2.62 -1.10 -14.56
C VAL A 180 1.27 -0.91 -15.24
N SER A 181 1.24 -0.10 -16.28
CA SER A 181 0.03 0.23 -17.04
C SER A 181 0.26 -0.02 -18.54
N LYS A 182 -0.79 0.12 -19.36
CA LYS A 182 -0.65 0.12 -20.83
C LYS A 182 0.37 1.14 -21.35
N LEU A 183 0.63 2.21 -20.57
CA LEU A 183 1.51 3.31 -20.99
C LEU A 183 3.01 2.96 -20.87
N ASN A 184 3.37 1.99 -20.01
CA ASN A 184 4.77 1.71 -19.68
C ASN A 184 5.13 0.22 -19.62
N VAL A 185 4.19 -0.70 -19.83
CA VAL A 185 4.40 -2.15 -19.64
C VAL A 185 5.60 -2.68 -20.41
N HIS A 186 5.83 -2.21 -21.63
CA HIS A 186 6.97 -2.65 -22.48
C HIS A 186 8.31 -2.02 -22.08
N ARG A 187 8.30 -1.07 -21.15
CA ARG A 187 9.47 -0.28 -20.75
C ARG A 187 9.93 -0.57 -19.32
N ILE A 188 9.23 -1.46 -18.61
CA ILE A 188 9.54 -1.75 -17.20
C ILE A 188 11.00 -2.17 -16.97
N PRO A 189 11.65 -2.98 -17.84
CA PRO A 189 13.07 -3.32 -17.65
C PRO A 189 13.99 -2.09 -17.66
N GLU A 190 13.75 -1.15 -18.58
CA GLU A 190 14.53 0.09 -18.69
C GLU A 190 14.22 1.03 -17.52
N ILE A 191 12.94 1.14 -17.14
CA ILE A 191 12.50 1.97 -16.01
C ILE A 191 13.13 1.45 -14.71
N GLU A 192 13.09 0.13 -14.43
CA GLU A 192 13.72 -0.46 -13.25
C GLU A 192 15.22 -0.21 -13.22
N LYS A 193 15.91 -0.47 -14.34
CA LYS A 193 17.35 -0.25 -14.48
C LYS A 193 17.72 1.21 -14.17
N GLU A 194 17.01 2.16 -14.77
CA GLU A 194 17.28 3.59 -14.60
C GLU A 194 16.90 4.04 -13.18
N ALA A 195 15.76 3.60 -12.66
CA ALA A 195 15.36 3.91 -11.29
C ALA A 195 16.41 3.41 -10.27
N ARG A 196 16.93 2.19 -10.43
CA ARG A 196 17.99 1.67 -9.57
C ARG A 196 19.28 2.47 -9.70
N ARG A 197 19.64 2.90 -10.92
CA ARG A 197 20.84 3.70 -11.18
C ARG A 197 20.74 5.09 -10.55
N VAL A 198 19.60 5.76 -10.73
CA VAL A 198 19.39 7.16 -10.36
C VAL A 198 18.99 7.30 -8.90
N PHE A 199 17.99 6.55 -8.45
CA PHE A 199 17.47 6.67 -7.08
C PHE A 199 18.24 5.81 -6.08
N GLN A 200 18.93 4.73 -6.51
CA GLN A 200 19.62 3.77 -5.63
C GLN A 200 18.73 3.39 -4.43
N PRO A 201 17.50 2.92 -4.67
CA PRO A 201 16.54 2.66 -3.61
C PRO A 201 16.91 1.39 -2.84
N ASP A 202 16.47 1.31 -1.58
CA ASP A 202 16.56 0.08 -0.79
C ASP A 202 15.65 -1.02 -1.35
N SER A 203 14.57 -0.63 -2.05
CA SER A 203 13.67 -1.57 -2.72
C SER A 203 13.04 -0.97 -3.97
N PHE A 204 12.80 -1.80 -4.99
CA PHE A 204 11.98 -1.48 -6.15
C PHE A 204 10.70 -2.33 -6.09
N ILE A 205 9.54 -1.70 -6.13
CA ILE A 205 8.23 -2.34 -6.03
C ILE A 205 7.44 -2.00 -7.28
N SER A 206 6.67 -2.96 -7.77
CA SER A 206 5.82 -2.77 -8.92
C SER A 206 4.43 -3.35 -8.64
N GLU A 207 3.40 -2.63 -9.06
CA GLU A 207 2.00 -3.07 -9.01
C GLU A 207 1.38 -2.91 -10.40
N ILE A 208 0.43 -3.78 -10.74
CA ILE A 208 -0.34 -3.62 -11.97
C ILE A 208 -1.37 -2.50 -11.80
N ALA A 209 -1.56 -1.69 -12.85
CA ALA A 209 -2.66 -0.74 -12.90
C ALA A 209 -3.99 -1.49 -12.95
N GLU A 210 -4.87 -1.16 -12.05
CA GLU A 210 -6.21 -1.73 -11.96
C GLU A 210 -7.27 -0.65 -11.80
N ASN A 211 -8.49 -0.95 -12.22
CA ASN A 211 -9.60 -0.04 -12.06
C ASN A 211 -10.09 -0.05 -10.62
N ARG A 212 -10.21 1.13 -10.01
CA ARG A 212 -10.62 1.31 -8.60
C ARG A 212 -11.71 2.36 -8.48
N VAL A 213 -12.71 2.07 -7.68
CA VAL A 213 -13.75 3.06 -7.33
C VAL A 213 -13.13 4.25 -6.58
N GLU A 214 -12.17 4.00 -5.70
CA GLU A 214 -11.43 5.05 -4.99
C GLU A 214 -10.80 6.05 -5.96
N LEU A 215 -10.12 5.57 -7.00
CA LEU A 215 -9.37 6.39 -7.96
C LEU A 215 -10.23 6.96 -9.09
N LYS A 216 -11.53 6.64 -9.17
CA LYS A 216 -12.44 7.00 -10.27
C LYS A 216 -11.93 6.51 -11.63
N THR A 217 -11.39 5.31 -11.69
CA THR A 217 -10.77 4.75 -12.90
C THR A 217 -11.58 3.61 -13.54
N MET A 218 -12.82 3.38 -13.11
CA MET A 218 -13.62 2.23 -13.55
C MET A 218 -13.84 2.17 -15.07
N GLU A 219 -13.83 3.32 -15.75
CA GLU A 219 -14.02 3.42 -17.20
C GLU A 219 -12.70 3.62 -17.97
N LYS A 220 -11.54 3.65 -17.28
CA LYS A 220 -10.24 3.85 -17.92
C LYS A 220 -9.67 2.54 -18.46
N ASP A 221 -9.09 2.60 -19.64
CA ASP A 221 -8.34 1.51 -20.25
C ASP A 221 -6.86 1.60 -19.90
N ILE A 222 -6.53 1.29 -18.64
CA ILE A 222 -5.17 1.44 -18.09
C ILE A 222 -4.49 0.12 -17.79
N THR A 223 -5.25 -0.95 -17.62
CA THR A 223 -4.70 -2.28 -17.29
C THR A 223 -4.01 -2.87 -18.50
N PRO A 224 -2.74 -3.29 -18.40
CA PRO A 224 -2.02 -3.90 -19.53
C PRO A 224 -2.61 -5.26 -19.90
N GLU A 225 -2.34 -5.69 -21.14
CA GLU A 225 -2.69 -7.04 -21.58
C GLU A 225 -1.92 -8.08 -20.73
N ILE A 226 -2.58 -9.19 -20.43
CA ILE A 226 -2.01 -10.19 -19.52
C ILE A 226 -0.70 -10.79 -20.02
N ALA A 227 -0.54 -10.98 -21.34
CA ALA A 227 0.68 -11.50 -21.94
C ALA A 227 1.88 -10.58 -21.69
N ASP A 228 1.68 -9.26 -21.85
CA ASP A 228 2.69 -8.25 -21.59
C ASP A 228 3.02 -8.17 -20.10
N TYR A 229 2.00 -8.17 -19.24
CA TYR A 229 2.21 -8.16 -17.80
C TYR A 229 2.96 -9.41 -17.31
N ARG A 230 2.68 -10.59 -17.84
CA ARG A 230 3.43 -11.81 -17.52
C ARG A 230 4.90 -11.72 -17.91
N THR A 231 5.21 -11.01 -19.00
CA THR A 231 6.61 -10.73 -19.38
C THR A 231 7.31 -9.83 -18.35
N VAL A 232 6.62 -8.80 -17.87
CA VAL A 232 7.10 -7.96 -16.77
C VAL A 232 7.29 -8.78 -15.49
N VAL A 233 6.33 -9.61 -15.11
CA VAL A 233 6.42 -10.46 -13.93
C VAL A 233 7.65 -11.37 -13.98
N ARG A 234 7.91 -12.03 -15.11
CA ARG A 234 9.13 -12.86 -15.28
C ARG A 234 10.40 -12.04 -15.07
N HIS A 235 10.51 -10.87 -15.71
CA HIS A 235 11.65 -9.97 -15.55
C HIS A 235 11.89 -9.58 -14.08
N LEU A 236 10.84 -9.15 -13.37
CA LEU A 236 10.93 -8.74 -11.97
C LEU A 236 11.31 -9.90 -11.05
N GLN A 237 10.73 -11.08 -11.28
CA GLN A 237 11.05 -12.28 -10.50
C GLN A 237 12.50 -12.75 -10.73
N GLU A 238 12.99 -12.72 -11.98
CA GLU A 238 14.38 -13.03 -12.31
C GLU A 238 15.34 -12.05 -11.64
N GLY A 239 15.04 -10.75 -11.67
CA GLY A 239 15.81 -9.72 -10.99
C GLY A 239 15.94 -9.96 -9.47
N ILE A 240 14.84 -10.35 -8.81
CA ILE A 240 14.86 -10.72 -7.39
C ILE A 240 15.71 -11.97 -7.15
N ARG A 241 15.57 -13.02 -7.98
CA ARG A 241 16.32 -14.28 -7.81
C ARG A 241 17.81 -14.08 -8.00
N GLN A 242 18.22 -13.25 -8.96
CA GLN A 242 19.64 -12.94 -9.24
C GLN A 242 20.30 -12.10 -8.14
N ASN A 243 19.52 -11.22 -7.48
CA ASN A 243 20.03 -10.24 -6.51
C ASN A 243 19.48 -10.46 -5.09
N ARG A 244 19.27 -11.72 -4.69
CA ARG A 244 18.70 -12.05 -3.37
C ARG A 244 19.50 -11.45 -2.22
N SER A 245 18.77 -10.78 -1.32
CA SER A 245 19.36 -10.22 -0.11
C SER A 245 19.87 -11.33 0.83
N ARG A 246 20.98 -11.04 1.52
CA ARG A 246 21.48 -11.87 2.63
C ARG A 246 20.78 -11.56 3.95
N MET A 247 20.12 -10.42 4.05
CA MET A 247 19.42 -9.98 5.26
C MET A 247 18.09 -10.74 5.40
N PRO A 248 17.79 -11.42 6.53
CA PRO A 248 16.59 -12.26 6.66
C PRO A 248 15.28 -11.53 6.40
N VAL A 249 15.13 -10.29 6.90
CA VAL A 249 13.90 -9.48 6.72
C VAL A 249 13.72 -9.08 5.25
N ALA A 250 14.77 -8.60 4.60
CA ALA A 250 14.72 -8.25 3.18
C ALA A 250 14.39 -9.48 2.33
N ARG A 251 14.99 -10.64 2.65
CA ARG A 251 14.71 -11.91 1.96
C ARG A 251 13.27 -12.39 2.13
N LEU A 252 12.66 -12.18 3.31
CA LEU A 252 11.23 -12.44 3.51
C LEU A 252 10.36 -11.55 2.60
N VAL A 253 10.66 -10.25 2.55
CA VAL A 253 9.93 -9.30 1.71
C VAL A 253 10.09 -9.64 0.22
N GLU A 254 11.30 -10.00 -0.23
CA GLU A 254 11.57 -10.46 -1.59
C GLU A 254 10.78 -11.74 -1.91
N SER A 255 10.75 -12.71 -0.99
CA SER A 255 10.00 -13.96 -1.17
C SER A 255 8.49 -13.74 -1.24
N LEU A 256 7.94 -12.86 -0.41
CA LEU A 256 6.54 -12.42 -0.50
C LEU A 256 6.24 -11.73 -1.83
N ARG A 257 7.19 -10.96 -2.35
CA ARG A 257 7.04 -10.24 -3.62
C ARG A 257 7.03 -11.20 -4.82
N LEU A 258 7.84 -12.24 -4.80
CA LEU A 258 7.81 -13.30 -5.81
C LEU A 258 6.42 -13.94 -5.91
N GLU A 259 5.83 -14.30 -4.76
CA GLU A 259 4.48 -14.87 -4.69
C GLU A 259 3.40 -13.85 -5.08
N TYR A 260 3.55 -12.59 -4.69
CA TYR A 260 2.62 -11.52 -5.08
C TYR A 260 2.55 -11.34 -6.60
N TYR A 261 3.69 -11.32 -7.30
CA TYR A 261 3.71 -11.14 -8.74
C TYR A 261 2.99 -12.28 -9.48
N ASP A 262 3.21 -13.53 -9.06
CA ASP A 262 2.48 -14.67 -9.63
C ASP A 262 0.98 -14.60 -9.31
N LEU A 263 0.63 -14.31 -8.06
CA LEU A 263 -0.75 -14.17 -7.62
C LEU A 263 -1.49 -13.08 -8.42
N ALA A 264 -0.87 -11.90 -8.57
CA ALA A 264 -1.45 -10.78 -9.30
C ALA A 264 -1.70 -11.13 -10.78
N ALA A 265 -0.72 -11.77 -11.46
CA ALA A 265 -0.88 -12.21 -12.82
C ALA A 265 -2.02 -13.23 -12.98
N ARG A 266 -2.11 -14.20 -12.07
CA ARG A 266 -3.18 -15.20 -12.08
C ARG A 266 -4.56 -14.60 -11.82
N ILE A 267 -4.69 -13.66 -10.90
CA ILE A 267 -5.97 -12.99 -10.63
C ILE A 267 -6.46 -12.24 -11.89
N VAL A 268 -5.56 -11.54 -12.58
CA VAL A 268 -5.92 -10.80 -13.80
C VAL A 268 -6.32 -11.74 -14.93
N GLU A 269 -5.59 -12.85 -15.10
CA GLU A 269 -5.83 -13.85 -16.14
C GLU A 269 -7.13 -14.64 -15.90
N GLU A 270 -7.29 -15.16 -14.69
CA GLU A 270 -8.41 -16.03 -14.32
C GLU A 270 -9.67 -15.24 -13.90
N ARG A 271 -9.54 -13.92 -13.66
CA ARG A 271 -10.61 -13.01 -13.23
C ARG A 271 -11.41 -13.51 -12.02
N ARG A 272 -10.72 -14.16 -11.08
CA ARG A 272 -11.30 -14.68 -9.83
C ARG A 272 -10.30 -14.57 -8.68
N GLN A 273 -10.80 -14.67 -7.47
CA GLN A 273 -9.94 -14.86 -6.30
C GLN A 273 -9.22 -16.22 -6.40
N ILE A 274 -7.89 -16.19 -6.34
CA ILE A 274 -7.05 -17.40 -6.37
C ILE A 274 -6.83 -17.95 -4.97
N ILE A 275 -6.66 -17.07 -3.99
CA ILE A 275 -6.59 -17.37 -2.56
C ILE A 275 -7.68 -16.58 -1.84
N ASP A 276 -8.00 -16.92 -0.62
CA ASP A 276 -9.00 -16.18 0.16
C ASP A 276 -8.59 -14.74 0.40
N CYS A 277 -9.53 -13.82 0.27
CA CYS A 277 -9.32 -12.39 0.52
C CYS A 277 -9.73 -12.04 1.95
N TYR A 278 -8.82 -11.36 2.66
CA TYR A 278 -9.03 -10.91 4.04
C TYR A 278 -9.33 -9.41 4.14
N ALA A 279 -9.75 -8.77 3.05
CA ALA A 279 -10.28 -7.41 3.09
C ALA A 279 -11.55 -7.37 3.94
N GLY A 280 -11.65 -6.38 4.85
CA GLY A 280 -12.71 -6.33 5.84
C GLY A 280 -12.47 -7.25 7.07
N TRP A 281 -11.44 -8.09 7.05
CA TRP A 281 -11.02 -8.94 8.18
C TRP A 281 -9.71 -8.49 8.78
N ALA A 282 -8.65 -8.51 7.98
CA ALA A 282 -7.29 -8.19 8.41
C ALA A 282 -6.76 -6.89 7.79
N SER A 283 -7.39 -6.37 6.76
CA SER A 283 -7.07 -5.07 6.15
C SER A 283 -8.30 -4.17 6.05
N SER A 284 -8.07 -2.86 6.16
CA SER A 284 -9.09 -1.82 6.15
C SER A 284 -8.56 -0.52 5.55
N HIS A 285 -9.48 0.39 5.24
CA HIS A 285 -9.20 1.73 4.74
C HIS A 285 -10.05 2.76 5.49
N LEU A 286 -9.42 3.82 5.98
CA LEU A 286 -10.08 5.01 6.50
C LEU A 286 -9.97 6.13 5.45
N ALA A 287 -11.10 6.55 4.89
CA ALA A 287 -11.19 7.61 3.92
C ALA A 287 -11.02 9.00 4.57
N PRO A 288 -10.65 10.05 3.83
CA PRO A 288 -10.37 11.35 4.42
C PRO A 288 -11.59 12.03 5.04
N ASP A 289 -12.79 11.66 4.64
CA ASP A 289 -14.07 12.16 5.17
C ASP A 289 -14.65 11.31 6.32
N GLY A 290 -13.86 10.36 6.82
CA GLY A 290 -14.22 9.53 7.97
C GLY A 290 -14.95 8.22 7.62
N HIS A 291 -15.21 7.94 6.34
CA HIS A 291 -15.76 6.65 5.97
C HIS A 291 -14.75 5.51 6.19
N VAL A 292 -15.20 4.42 6.78
CA VAL A 292 -14.43 3.18 6.92
C VAL A 292 -14.81 2.23 5.80
N TRP A 293 -13.82 1.70 5.07
CA TRP A 293 -14.01 0.72 4.00
C TRP A 293 -13.29 -0.59 4.31
N GLY A 294 -13.82 -1.68 3.79
CA GLY A 294 -13.12 -2.97 3.81
C GLY A 294 -11.93 -2.98 2.85
N CYS A 295 -12.01 -2.29 1.71
CA CYS A 295 -10.92 -2.09 0.74
C CYS A 295 -11.18 -0.88 -0.17
N CYS A 296 -10.11 -0.36 -0.80
CA CYS A 296 -10.18 0.78 -1.72
C CYS A 296 -10.70 0.43 -3.13
N ILE A 297 -10.65 -0.84 -3.54
CA ILE A 297 -11.15 -1.28 -4.86
C ILE A 297 -12.65 -1.04 -4.97
N ARG A 298 -13.40 -1.53 -4.00
CA ARG A 298 -14.86 -1.38 -3.93
C ARG A 298 -15.26 -0.03 -3.34
N ALA A 299 -14.46 0.50 -2.40
CA ALA A 299 -14.68 1.75 -1.66
C ALA A 299 -16.11 1.84 -1.08
N GLU A 300 -16.66 0.70 -0.65
CA GLU A 300 -17.96 0.62 -0.01
C GLU A 300 -17.86 1.03 1.45
N SER A 301 -18.72 1.98 1.85
CA SER A 301 -18.73 2.45 3.23
C SER A 301 -19.33 1.42 4.16
N LEU A 302 -18.58 1.05 5.19
CA LEU A 302 -19.06 0.25 6.31
C LEU A 302 -19.75 1.13 7.37
N GLY A 303 -19.53 2.44 7.33
CA GLY A 303 -20.01 3.48 8.21
C GLY A 303 -19.05 4.66 8.23
N ASN A 304 -19.46 5.79 8.84
CA ASN A 304 -18.63 6.98 9.01
C ASN A 304 -18.30 7.17 10.49
N VAL A 305 -17.02 7.40 10.82
CA VAL A 305 -16.59 7.56 12.22
C VAL A 305 -17.27 8.76 12.90
N ARG A 306 -17.63 9.80 12.14
CA ARG A 306 -18.35 10.98 12.65
C ARG A 306 -19.73 10.64 13.19
N ASP A 307 -20.40 9.61 12.61
CA ASP A 307 -21.74 9.16 13.02
C ASP A 307 -21.68 8.17 14.21
N HIS A 308 -20.47 7.75 14.62
CA HIS A 308 -20.22 6.73 15.63
C HIS A 308 -19.29 7.19 16.75
N ASP A 309 -19.31 8.47 17.12
CA ASP A 309 -18.45 9.06 18.16
C ASP A 309 -16.94 8.83 17.90
N TYR A 310 -16.54 8.76 16.64
CA TYR A 310 -15.17 8.42 16.19
C TYR A 310 -14.71 7.01 16.60
N ASP A 311 -15.63 6.11 16.95
CA ASP A 311 -15.31 4.73 17.32
C ASP A 311 -15.25 3.83 16.08
N PHE A 312 -14.02 3.63 15.55
CA PHE A 312 -13.75 2.73 14.44
C PHE A 312 -14.22 1.30 14.74
N LYS A 313 -14.07 0.84 15.98
CA LYS A 313 -14.40 -0.54 16.37
C LYS A 313 -15.89 -0.83 16.27
N LYS A 314 -16.78 0.14 16.61
CA LYS A 314 -18.23 -0.01 16.43
C LYS A 314 -18.60 -0.26 14.98
N ILE A 315 -18.01 0.49 14.04
CA ILE A 315 -18.24 0.32 12.61
C ILE A 315 -17.68 -1.01 12.14
N TRP A 316 -16.42 -1.31 12.52
CA TRP A 316 -15.71 -2.50 12.08
C TRP A 316 -16.38 -3.81 12.52
N LEU A 317 -17.01 -3.84 13.68
CA LEU A 317 -17.72 -5.02 14.22
C LEU A 317 -19.24 -4.93 14.01
N GLY A 318 -19.73 -4.00 13.18
CA GLY A 318 -21.15 -3.79 12.89
C GLY A 318 -21.66 -4.68 11.74
N GLU A 319 -22.97 -4.70 11.57
CA GLU A 319 -23.68 -5.53 10.59
C GLU A 319 -23.31 -5.20 9.13
N THR A 320 -23.10 -3.93 8.79
CA THR A 320 -22.67 -3.52 7.44
C THR A 320 -21.32 -4.11 7.09
N ALA A 321 -20.40 -4.13 8.07
CA ALA A 321 -19.09 -4.76 7.89
C ALA A 321 -19.20 -6.28 7.75
N ASP A 322 -20.13 -6.93 8.45
CA ASP A 322 -20.39 -8.38 8.30
C ASP A 322 -20.97 -8.71 6.93
N ALA A 323 -21.89 -7.87 6.39
CA ALA A 323 -22.40 -8.03 5.04
C ALA A 323 -21.28 -7.91 3.98
N PHE A 324 -20.40 -6.90 4.11
CA PHE A 324 -19.22 -6.77 3.26
C PHE A 324 -18.32 -8.02 3.33
N ARG A 325 -18.02 -8.52 4.53
CA ARG A 325 -17.21 -9.72 4.74
C ARG A 325 -17.84 -10.96 4.08
N ALA A 326 -19.15 -11.13 4.20
CA ALA A 326 -19.87 -12.21 3.55
C ALA A 326 -19.68 -12.19 2.04
N SER A 327 -19.80 -11.02 1.39
CA SER A 327 -19.60 -10.88 -0.06
C SER A 327 -18.15 -11.17 -0.47
N VAL A 328 -17.15 -10.75 0.32
CA VAL A 328 -15.74 -11.06 0.07
C VAL A 328 -15.48 -12.56 0.18
N LYS A 329 -16.02 -13.21 1.21
CA LYS A 329 -15.91 -14.66 1.44
C LYS A 329 -16.60 -15.45 0.32
N ASN A 330 -17.72 -14.96 -0.20
CA ASN A 330 -18.43 -15.55 -1.35
C ASN A 330 -17.70 -15.30 -2.68
N LYS A 331 -16.54 -14.62 -2.67
CA LYS A 331 -15.72 -14.35 -3.87
C LYS A 331 -16.42 -13.51 -4.94
N GLU A 332 -17.25 -12.57 -4.51
CA GLU A 332 -18.02 -11.67 -5.40
C GLU A 332 -17.15 -10.61 -6.09
N CYS A 333 -15.88 -10.51 -5.72
CA CYS A 333 -14.89 -9.64 -6.36
C CYS A 333 -13.54 -10.34 -6.49
N ALA A 334 -12.72 -9.85 -7.42
CA ALA A 334 -11.32 -10.26 -7.58
C ALA A 334 -10.49 -9.04 -7.96
N CYS A 335 -9.33 -8.88 -7.34
CA CYS A 335 -8.40 -7.80 -7.67
C CYS A 335 -6.96 -8.17 -7.28
N PRO A 336 -5.96 -7.66 -8.01
CA PRO A 336 -4.55 -7.86 -7.72
C PRO A 336 -3.97 -6.83 -6.73
N LEU A 337 -4.80 -6.08 -5.99
CA LEU A 337 -4.39 -5.02 -5.07
C LEU A 337 -3.29 -5.49 -4.10
N ALA A 338 -2.12 -4.88 -4.17
CA ALA A 338 -0.95 -5.31 -3.42
C ALA A 338 -1.17 -5.30 -1.90
N ASN A 339 -1.74 -4.23 -1.34
CA ASN A 339 -2.00 -4.14 0.11
C ASN A 339 -2.86 -5.29 0.63
N ALA A 340 -3.90 -5.69 -0.11
CA ALA A 340 -4.72 -6.84 0.23
C ALA A 340 -3.96 -8.15 -0.01
N SER A 341 -3.29 -8.28 -1.16
CA SER A 341 -2.59 -9.50 -1.57
C SER A 341 -1.48 -9.88 -0.60
N TYR A 342 -0.65 -8.95 -0.13
CA TYR A 342 0.38 -9.24 0.88
C TYR A 342 -0.25 -9.75 2.19
N THR A 343 -1.35 -9.14 2.63
CA THR A 343 -2.08 -9.62 3.81
C THR A 343 -2.68 -11.00 3.58
N ASN A 344 -3.24 -11.25 2.40
CA ASN A 344 -3.82 -12.55 2.03
C ASN A 344 -2.73 -13.64 1.98
N LEU A 345 -1.57 -13.37 1.38
CA LEU A 345 -0.43 -14.30 1.33
C LEU A 345 0.05 -14.71 2.73
N LEU A 346 0.08 -13.78 3.69
CA LEU A 346 0.42 -14.07 5.08
C LEU A 346 -0.63 -14.94 5.79
N LEU A 347 -1.85 -14.98 5.28
CA LEU A 347 -2.97 -15.75 5.84
C LEU A 347 -3.27 -17.04 5.06
N ASP A 348 -2.62 -17.26 3.91
CA ASP A 348 -2.74 -18.46 3.10
C ASP A 348 -1.61 -19.46 3.38
N ALA A 349 -1.93 -20.64 3.90
CA ALA A 349 -0.92 -21.62 4.31
C ALA A 349 -0.08 -22.16 3.13
N PRO A 350 -0.66 -22.48 1.96
CA PRO A 350 0.13 -22.85 0.79
C PRO A 350 1.10 -21.78 0.34
N SER A 351 0.67 -20.50 0.32
CA SER A 351 1.53 -19.37 -0.03
C SER A 351 2.67 -19.21 0.96
N LEU A 352 2.42 -19.34 2.27
CA LEU A 352 3.49 -19.30 3.28
C LEU A 352 4.53 -20.41 3.10
N ALA A 353 4.10 -21.62 2.71
CA ALA A 353 5.03 -22.71 2.41
C ALA A 353 5.95 -22.36 1.22
N LYS A 354 5.40 -21.74 0.16
CA LYS A 354 6.20 -21.24 -0.98
C LYS A 354 7.13 -20.12 -0.57
N VAL A 355 6.65 -19.16 0.23
CA VAL A 355 7.51 -18.08 0.78
C VAL A 355 8.67 -18.67 1.57
N ALA A 356 8.44 -19.68 2.41
CA ALA A 356 9.48 -20.36 3.16
C ALA A 356 10.49 -21.08 2.24
N ALA A 357 10.01 -21.75 1.19
CA ALA A 357 10.87 -22.38 0.19
C ALA A 357 11.71 -21.36 -0.57
N ASN A 358 11.12 -20.24 -0.99
CA ASN A 358 11.82 -19.12 -1.63
C ASN A 358 12.90 -18.55 -0.70
N MET A 359 12.62 -18.38 0.59
CA MET A 359 13.60 -17.96 1.59
C MET A 359 14.75 -18.95 1.73
N ALA A 360 14.49 -20.25 1.64
CA ALA A 360 15.50 -21.30 1.70
C ALA A 360 16.30 -21.46 0.38
N GLY A 361 15.88 -20.81 -0.72
CA GLY A 361 16.48 -20.99 -2.04
C GLY A 361 16.06 -22.28 -2.74
N LEU A 362 14.92 -22.86 -2.34
CA LEU A 362 14.38 -24.12 -2.86
C LEU A 362 13.28 -23.91 -3.91
N ASP A 363 13.10 -22.68 -4.39
CA ASP A 363 12.04 -22.29 -5.33
C ASP A 363 12.15 -22.95 -6.72
N GLU A 364 13.32 -23.46 -7.11
CA GLU A 364 13.50 -24.24 -8.35
C GLU A 364 13.07 -25.71 -8.20
N VAL A 365 12.97 -26.20 -6.98
CA VAL A 365 12.61 -27.60 -6.70
C VAL A 365 11.09 -27.80 -6.66
N LEU A 366 10.31 -26.71 -6.52
CA LEU A 366 8.85 -26.71 -6.40
C LEU A 366 8.11 -26.31 -7.69
N LYS A 367 8.84 -26.13 -8.81
CA LYS A 367 8.29 -25.96 -10.15
C LYS A 367 8.06 -27.32 -10.79
#